data_33aa9a7933e2b413c6cee8e6e2ce7480
#
_entry.id   33aa9a7933e2b413c6cee8e6e2ce7480
#
_cell.length_a   1.000
_cell.length_b   1.000
_cell.length_c   1.000
_cell.angle_alpha   90.00
_cell.angle_beta   90.00
_cell.angle_gamma   90.00
#
_symmetry.space_group_name_H-M   'P 1'
#
loop_
_entity.id
_entity.type
_entity.pdbx_description
1 polymer ?
#
loop_
_entity_poly.entity_id
_entity_poly.type
_entity_poly.pdbx_seq_one_letter_code
_entity_poly.pdbx_strand_id
1 'polypeptide(L)'
;MRYGAGVRVFELAITAVQGIRRMRGGAQSQLMLGADGRLWVVKFKNNPQHLRVLANELIATKIAEAVGLAVPQSDVVEVSEWLVKNSPEMVVELGRGRREPCAAGLQFGSQFVGGLMPGQVVDYLPESQMEEVRNLAEFAGMLAVDKWTGNCNGRQAVFERKPRERKYRAVFIDQGYCFNAGEWTFPDPPLRGVFARNHVYTRVTGWESFEPWLTRVEEFPAEALWRIAEQVPPEWYGGDVGVIEKLMEMMLLRRERVRELIGSFRDSNREPFPNWGRVGRVVMPRSFDVGVDAAGKHVM
;
A
#
# COMPACT_ATOMS: atom_id res chain seq x y z
N MET A 1 -2.59 29.51 -1.62
CA MET A 1 -3.64 29.60 -0.58
C MET A 1 -2.95 29.43 0.77
N ARG A 2 -3.13 30.36 1.72
CA ARG A 2 -2.52 30.22 3.05
C ARG A 2 -3.43 29.31 3.89
N TYR A 3 -2.86 28.26 4.48
CA TYR A 3 -3.54 27.44 5.46
C TYR A 3 -3.95 28.31 6.67
N GLY A 4 -5.26 28.46 6.87
CA GLY A 4 -5.77 29.04 8.12
C GLY A 4 -5.44 28.11 9.28
N ALA A 5 -4.80 28.62 10.33
CA ALA A 5 -4.57 27.95 11.60
C ALA A 5 -5.91 27.77 12.36
N GLY A 6 -6.82 26.98 11.81
CA GLY A 6 -8.01 26.51 12.51
C GLY A 6 -7.69 25.20 13.21
N VAL A 7 -8.11 25.07 14.45
CA VAL A 7 -8.12 23.79 15.18
C VAL A 7 -8.88 22.79 14.30
N ARG A 8 -8.16 21.86 13.70
CA ARG A 8 -8.77 20.76 12.91
C ARG A 8 -9.40 19.82 13.91
N VAL A 9 -10.70 19.82 13.96
CA VAL A 9 -11.46 18.88 14.78
C VAL A 9 -11.58 17.62 13.96
N PHE A 10 -10.86 16.55 14.32
CA PHE A 10 -11.05 15.21 13.78
C PHE A 10 -12.31 14.60 14.42
N GLU A 11 -13.42 15.34 14.38
CA GLU A 11 -14.72 14.90 14.94
C GLU A 11 -15.28 13.64 14.29
N LEU A 12 -14.68 13.20 13.18
CA LEU A 12 -15.12 12.03 12.41
C LEU A 12 -14.17 10.84 12.52
N ALA A 13 -13.18 10.88 13.42
CA ALA A 13 -12.30 9.73 13.64
C ALA A 13 -13.11 8.52 14.15
N ILE A 14 -12.80 7.34 13.62
CA ILE A 14 -13.45 6.11 14.06
C ILE A 14 -12.94 5.74 15.46
N THR A 15 -13.81 5.68 16.44
CA THR A 15 -13.40 5.26 17.78
C THR A 15 -13.16 3.75 17.83
N ALA A 16 -11.95 3.33 18.25
CA ALA A 16 -11.67 1.94 18.53
C ALA A 16 -12.29 1.52 19.86
N VAL A 17 -13.04 0.41 19.87
CA VAL A 17 -13.74 -0.07 21.06
C VAL A 17 -13.12 -1.33 21.66
N GLN A 18 -12.39 -2.13 20.85
CA GLN A 18 -11.77 -3.37 21.33
C GLN A 18 -10.53 -3.73 20.48
N GLY A 19 -9.44 -4.10 21.13
CA GLY A 19 -8.33 -4.85 20.51
C GLY A 19 -8.70 -6.33 20.36
N ILE A 20 -8.46 -6.90 19.19
CA ILE A 20 -8.79 -8.31 18.92
C ILE A 20 -7.52 -9.18 18.91
N ARG A 21 -6.53 -8.76 18.14
CA ARG A 21 -5.24 -9.47 18.05
C ARG A 21 -4.19 -8.63 17.32
N ARG A 22 -2.94 -8.94 17.59
CA ARG A 22 -1.82 -8.41 16.80
C ARG A 22 -1.80 -9.04 15.40
N MET A 23 -1.50 -8.22 14.40
CA MET A 23 -1.27 -8.66 13.03
C MET A 23 0.19 -9.07 12.83
N ARG A 24 0.44 -9.92 11.85
CA ARG A 24 1.81 -10.25 11.42
C ARG A 24 2.40 -9.08 10.62
N GLY A 25 3.72 -8.92 10.66
CA GLY A 25 4.46 -7.94 9.87
C GLY A 25 5.21 -6.92 10.72
N GLY A 26 6.13 -6.18 10.08
CA GLY A 26 7.06 -5.24 10.72
C GLY A 26 6.39 -4.02 11.35
N ALA A 27 5.23 -3.61 10.83
CA ALA A 27 4.46 -2.49 11.38
C ALA A 27 3.75 -2.84 12.71
N GLN A 28 3.68 -4.12 13.09
CA GLN A 28 3.09 -4.59 14.34
C GLN A 28 1.67 -4.06 14.59
N SER A 29 0.88 -3.95 13.52
CA SER A 29 -0.49 -3.44 13.58
C SER A 29 -1.38 -4.30 14.48
N GLN A 30 -2.46 -3.70 15.00
CA GLN A 30 -3.50 -4.41 15.75
C GLN A 30 -4.77 -4.52 14.91
N LEU A 31 -5.43 -5.68 14.95
CA LEU A 31 -6.80 -5.81 14.48
C LEU A 31 -7.71 -5.32 15.59
N MET A 32 -8.55 -4.34 15.28
CA MET A 32 -9.43 -3.69 16.25
C MET A 32 -10.86 -3.64 15.73
N LEU A 33 -11.82 -3.65 16.65
CA LEU A 33 -13.23 -3.35 16.37
C LEU A 33 -13.43 -1.85 16.53
N GLY A 34 -13.99 -1.21 15.51
CA GLY A 34 -14.43 0.18 15.56
C GLY A 34 -15.86 0.33 16.10
N ALA A 35 -16.20 1.50 16.59
CA ALA A 35 -17.56 1.85 17.01
C ALA A 35 -18.57 1.80 15.85
N ASP A 36 -18.09 1.84 14.61
CA ASP A 36 -18.87 1.64 13.38
C ASP A 36 -19.23 0.16 13.12
N GLY A 37 -18.83 -0.77 14.00
CA GLY A 37 -19.03 -2.21 13.89
C GLY A 37 -18.10 -2.90 12.88
N ARG A 38 -17.13 -2.19 12.29
CA ARG A 38 -16.19 -2.74 11.32
C ARG A 38 -14.87 -3.13 11.99
N LEU A 39 -14.14 -4.02 11.31
CA LEU A 39 -12.79 -4.42 11.71
C LEU A 39 -11.76 -3.56 10.98
N TRP A 40 -10.81 -3.03 11.75
CA TRP A 40 -9.75 -2.15 11.29
C TRP A 40 -8.38 -2.72 11.62
N VAL A 41 -7.46 -2.70 10.66
CA VAL A 41 -6.04 -2.93 10.89
C VAL A 41 -5.43 -1.58 11.26
N VAL A 42 -5.10 -1.41 12.53
CA VAL A 42 -4.61 -0.13 13.08
C VAL A 42 -3.10 -0.15 13.22
N LYS A 43 -2.42 0.80 12.56
CA LYS A 43 -0.98 1.08 12.73
C LYS A 43 -0.81 2.23 13.71
N PHE A 44 0.11 2.07 14.66
CA PHE A 44 0.31 3.02 15.75
C PHE A 44 1.48 3.96 15.48
N LYS A 45 1.39 5.21 15.97
CA LYS A 45 2.43 6.23 15.78
C LYS A 45 3.76 5.89 16.44
N ASN A 46 3.76 5.01 17.46
CA ASN A 46 4.99 4.52 18.08
C ASN A 46 5.47 3.17 17.51
N ASN A 47 5.02 2.79 16.29
CA ASN A 47 5.59 1.58 15.66
C ASN A 47 7.08 1.80 15.30
N PRO A 48 7.88 0.72 15.19
CA PRO A 48 9.32 0.83 15.08
C PRO A 48 9.84 1.16 13.67
N GLN A 49 8.97 1.34 12.66
CA GLN A 49 9.41 1.51 11.27
C GLN A 49 9.99 2.92 11.05
N HIS A 50 9.18 3.96 11.09
CA HIS A 50 9.60 5.35 10.98
C HIS A 50 8.47 6.32 11.40
N LEU A 51 8.84 7.56 11.72
CA LEU A 51 7.91 8.56 12.26
C LEU A 51 6.70 8.83 11.36
N ARG A 52 6.89 8.89 10.03
CA ARG A 52 5.85 9.33 9.08
C ARG A 52 5.05 8.18 8.47
N VAL A 53 5.16 6.96 9.01
CA VAL A 53 4.50 5.78 8.43
C VAL A 53 2.99 5.94 8.34
N LEU A 54 2.34 6.54 9.34
CA LEU A 54 0.89 6.74 9.35
C LEU A 54 0.45 7.76 8.29
N ALA A 55 1.20 8.86 8.16
CA ALA A 55 0.97 9.86 7.13
C ALA A 55 1.11 9.26 5.72
N ASN A 56 2.16 8.48 5.50
CA ASN A 56 2.38 7.80 4.22
C ASN A 56 1.25 6.84 3.87
N GLU A 57 0.82 6.02 4.84
CA GLU A 57 -0.31 5.11 4.66
C GLU A 57 -1.58 5.84 4.24
N LEU A 58 -1.94 6.91 4.96
CA LEU A 58 -3.18 7.64 4.66
C LEU A 58 -3.10 8.32 3.29
N ILE A 59 -2.06 9.11 3.04
CA ILE A 59 -1.92 9.87 1.79
C ILE A 59 -1.90 8.91 0.59
N ALA A 60 -1.04 7.90 0.61
CA ALA A 60 -0.87 7.02 -0.55
C ALA A 60 -2.06 6.08 -0.77
N THR A 61 -2.76 5.64 0.31
CA THR A 61 -4.00 4.86 0.17
C THR A 61 -5.11 5.73 -0.44
N LYS A 62 -5.30 6.98 0.04
CA LYS A 62 -6.30 7.91 -0.53
C LYS A 62 -6.00 8.26 -1.99
N ILE A 63 -4.73 8.42 -2.36
CA ILE A 63 -4.32 8.60 -3.76
C ILE A 63 -4.70 7.35 -4.59
N ALA A 64 -4.34 6.16 -4.14
CA ALA A 64 -4.64 4.92 -4.85
C ALA A 64 -6.17 4.70 -5.00
N GLU A 65 -6.95 5.01 -3.96
CA GLU A 65 -8.42 5.00 -4.00
C GLU A 65 -8.96 5.98 -5.04
N ALA A 66 -8.46 7.23 -5.05
CA ALA A 66 -8.90 8.28 -5.95
C ALA A 66 -8.62 7.98 -7.44
N VAL A 67 -7.53 7.27 -7.73
CA VAL A 67 -7.24 6.79 -9.09
C VAL A 67 -7.99 5.51 -9.46
N GLY A 68 -8.77 4.93 -8.52
CA GLY A 68 -9.66 3.80 -8.76
C GLY A 68 -9.01 2.43 -8.64
N LEU A 69 -7.98 2.29 -7.80
CA LEU A 69 -7.33 1.02 -7.49
C LEU A 69 -8.00 0.32 -6.31
N ALA A 70 -7.90 -1.00 -6.28
CA ALA A 70 -8.42 -1.81 -5.20
C ALA A 70 -7.52 -1.71 -3.95
N VAL A 71 -7.83 -0.78 -3.07
CA VAL A 71 -7.21 -0.63 -1.75
C VAL A 71 -8.27 -0.77 -0.66
N PRO A 72 -7.91 -1.13 0.59
CA PRO A 72 -8.85 -1.07 1.71
C PRO A 72 -9.29 0.38 1.96
N GLN A 73 -10.54 0.58 2.38
CA GLN A 73 -10.94 1.88 2.92
C GLN A 73 -10.00 2.26 4.06
N SER A 74 -9.54 3.50 4.10
CA SER A 74 -8.64 4.00 5.15
C SER A 74 -9.23 5.21 5.84
N ASP A 75 -8.92 5.34 7.14
CA ASP A 75 -9.38 6.46 7.94
C ASP A 75 -8.47 6.68 9.15
N VAL A 76 -8.73 7.77 9.88
CA VAL A 76 -8.14 8.03 11.19
C VAL A 76 -8.95 7.27 12.25
N VAL A 77 -8.26 6.51 13.08
CA VAL A 77 -8.84 5.75 14.19
C VAL A 77 -8.35 6.31 15.51
N GLU A 78 -9.27 6.72 16.36
CA GLU A 78 -8.96 7.15 17.71
C GLU A 78 -8.89 5.96 18.67
N VAL A 79 -7.77 5.80 19.35
CA VAL A 79 -7.54 4.77 20.36
C VAL A 79 -7.40 5.44 21.71
N SER A 80 -8.33 5.21 22.62
CA SER A 80 -8.34 5.86 23.93
C SER A 80 -7.22 5.34 24.86
N GLU A 81 -6.74 6.19 25.75
CA GLU A 81 -5.78 5.79 26.80
C GLU A 81 -6.35 4.67 27.69
N TRP A 82 -7.68 4.72 27.95
CA TRP A 82 -8.38 3.69 28.71
C TRP A 82 -8.25 2.32 28.02
N LEU A 83 -8.48 2.26 26.72
CA LEU A 83 -8.38 1.01 25.95
C LEU A 83 -6.97 0.44 25.99
N VAL A 84 -5.95 1.26 25.77
CA VAL A 84 -4.56 0.83 25.84
C VAL A 84 -4.19 0.32 27.24
N LYS A 85 -4.58 1.06 28.28
CA LYS A 85 -4.30 0.70 29.68
C LYS A 85 -4.97 -0.61 30.10
N ASN A 86 -6.16 -0.92 29.56
CA ASN A 86 -6.93 -2.12 29.91
C ASN A 86 -6.74 -3.28 28.90
N SER A 87 -5.79 -3.15 27.93
CA SER A 87 -5.45 -4.17 26.94
C SER A 87 -3.94 -4.42 26.94
N PRO A 88 -3.41 -5.15 27.94
CA PRO A 88 -1.97 -5.34 28.12
C PRO A 88 -1.28 -6.07 26.96
N GLU A 89 -2.04 -6.74 26.08
CA GLU A 89 -1.57 -7.36 24.84
C GLU A 89 -1.30 -6.34 23.72
N MET A 90 -1.83 -5.12 23.84
CA MET A 90 -1.59 -4.04 22.88
C MET A 90 -0.24 -3.39 23.10
N VAL A 91 0.82 -4.09 22.65
CA VAL A 91 2.21 -3.66 22.79
C VAL A 91 2.94 -3.64 21.45
N VAL A 92 3.91 -2.75 21.34
CA VAL A 92 4.92 -2.71 20.26
C VAL A 92 6.25 -3.21 20.81
N GLU A 93 6.94 -4.00 19.99
CA GLU A 93 8.28 -4.53 20.30
C GLU A 93 9.33 -3.66 19.61
N LEU A 94 10.19 -3.03 20.41
CA LEU A 94 11.21 -2.08 19.95
C LEU A 94 12.61 -2.72 19.78
N GLY A 95 12.68 -4.04 19.80
CA GLY A 95 13.93 -4.80 19.73
C GLY A 95 14.58 -5.03 21.10
N ARG A 96 15.55 -5.96 21.16
CA ARG A 96 16.25 -6.38 22.39
C ARG A 96 15.30 -6.76 23.54
N GLY A 97 14.10 -7.26 23.24
CA GLY A 97 13.09 -7.65 24.24
C GLY A 97 12.34 -6.47 24.89
N ARG A 98 12.60 -5.23 24.49
CA ARG A 98 11.87 -4.06 25.00
C ARG A 98 10.48 -4.02 24.37
N ARG A 99 9.46 -3.89 25.22
CA ARG A 99 8.07 -3.72 24.83
C ARG A 99 7.52 -2.45 25.44
N GLU A 100 6.71 -1.74 24.68
CA GLU A 100 5.98 -0.56 25.14
C GLU A 100 4.51 -0.69 24.78
N PRO A 101 3.58 -0.14 25.56
CA PRO A 101 2.17 -0.05 25.16
C PRO A 101 2.03 0.63 23.81
N CYS A 102 1.04 0.24 23.02
CA CYS A 102 0.64 0.99 21.84
C CYS A 102 0.30 2.43 22.23
N ALA A 103 0.66 3.41 21.40
CA ALA A 103 0.34 4.80 21.69
C ALA A 103 -1.17 5.07 21.59
N ALA A 104 -1.75 5.77 22.54
CA ALA A 104 -3.12 6.28 22.46
C ALA A 104 -3.20 7.52 21.53
N GLY A 105 -4.43 7.96 21.20
CA GLY A 105 -4.73 9.09 20.33
C GLY A 105 -5.03 8.68 18.90
N LEU A 106 -4.79 9.58 17.95
CA LEU A 106 -5.10 9.36 16.54
C LEU A 106 -4.09 8.40 15.89
N GLN A 107 -4.59 7.36 15.24
CA GLN A 107 -3.85 6.29 14.59
C GLN A 107 -4.35 6.09 13.17
N PHE A 108 -3.55 5.48 12.29
CA PHE A 108 -4.00 5.08 10.96
C PHE A 108 -4.75 3.76 11.03
N GLY A 109 -5.93 3.70 10.42
CA GLY A 109 -6.71 2.49 10.22
C GLY A 109 -6.94 2.17 8.75
N SER A 110 -6.77 0.92 8.37
CA SER A 110 -7.29 0.38 7.11
C SER A 110 -8.31 -0.70 7.40
N GLN A 111 -9.42 -0.72 6.66
CA GLN A 111 -10.47 -1.72 6.83
C GLN A 111 -9.88 -3.11 6.62
N PHE A 112 -10.16 -4.03 7.54
CA PHE A 112 -9.63 -5.37 7.47
C PHE A 112 -10.14 -6.11 6.22
N VAL A 113 -9.21 -6.49 5.36
CA VAL A 113 -9.48 -7.42 4.25
C VAL A 113 -9.33 -8.82 4.81
N GLY A 114 -10.46 -9.45 5.11
CA GLY A 114 -10.48 -10.75 5.78
C GLY A 114 -11.65 -11.61 5.37
N GLY A 115 -11.52 -12.89 5.61
CA GLY A 115 -12.55 -13.89 5.37
C GLY A 115 -12.78 -14.76 6.60
N LEU A 116 -13.99 -15.28 6.76
CA LEU A 116 -14.36 -16.19 7.85
C LEU A 116 -13.82 -17.61 7.63
N MET A 117 -13.54 -17.98 6.37
CA MET A 117 -13.11 -19.32 5.99
C MET A 117 -11.68 -19.31 5.47
N PRO A 118 -10.89 -20.37 5.72
CA PRO A 118 -9.58 -20.55 5.11
C PRO A 118 -9.62 -20.42 3.59
N GLY A 119 -8.63 -19.76 2.99
CA GLY A 119 -8.52 -19.55 1.54
C GLY A 119 -9.42 -18.46 0.96
N GLN A 120 -10.23 -17.77 1.77
CA GLN A 120 -10.97 -16.59 1.32
C GLN A 120 -10.05 -15.38 1.12
N VAL A 121 -9.02 -15.25 1.95
CA VAL A 121 -7.97 -14.24 1.78
C VAL A 121 -6.62 -14.93 1.94
N VAL A 122 -5.75 -14.72 0.97
CA VAL A 122 -4.38 -15.23 0.98
C VAL A 122 -3.41 -14.10 0.63
N ASP A 123 -2.22 -14.14 1.20
CA ASP A 123 -1.13 -13.20 0.92
C ASP A 123 -0.22 -13.65 -0.24
N TYR A 124 -0.43 -14.87 -0.69
CA TYR A 124 0.31 -15.48 -1.79
C TYR A 124 -0.62 -16.27 -2.71
N LEU A 125 -0.46 -16.09 -4.02
CA LEU A 125 -1.02 -16.97 -5.05
C LEU A 125 0.12 -17.55 -5.90
N PRO A 126 0.12 -18.85 -6.20
CA PRO A 126 1.02 -19.43 -7.19
C PRO A 126 0.87 -18.75 -8.55
N GLU A 127 1.95 -18.73 -9.34
CA GLU A 127 1.93 -18.12 -10.68
C GLU A 127 0.86 -18.70 -11.59
N SER A 128 0.62 -20.01 -11.49
CA SER A 128 -0.44 -20.71 -12.21
C SER A 128 -1.86 -20.21 -11.91
N GLN A 129 -2.06 -19.54 -10.77
CA GLN A 129 -3.34 -18.96 -10.38
C GLN A 129 -3.43 -17.44 -10.60
N MET A 130 -2.34 -16.78 -11.02
CA MET A 130 -2.37 -15.34 -11.28
C MET A 130 -3.34 -14.95 -12.38
N GLU A 131 -3.55 -15.79 -13.39
CA GLU A 131 -4.54 -15.57 -14.44
C GLU A 131 -5.99 -15.58 -13.93
N GLU A 132 -6.22 -16.15 -12.75
CA GLU A 132 -7.53 -16.15 -12.08
C GLU A 132 -7.79 -14.87 -11.28
N VAL A 133 -6.84 -13.94 -11.21
CA VAL A 133 -7.04 -12.65 -10.57
C VAL A 133 -7.84 -11.75 -11.50
N ARG A 134 -9.08 -11.40 -11.10
CA ARG A 134 -10.03 -10.66 -11.95
C ARG A 134 -9.57 -9.25 -12.30
N ASN A 135 -8.82 -8.60 -11.40
CA ASN A 135 -8.28 -7.26 -11.57
C ASN A 135 -6.75 -7.24 -11.77
N LEU A 136 -6.20 -8.25 -12.46
CA LEU A 136 -4.76 -8.36 -12.70
C LEU A 136 -4.18 -7.10 -13.36
N ALA A 137 -4.94 -6.44 -14.24
CA ALA A 137 -4.52 -5.19 -14.90
C ALA A 137 -4.24 -4.05 -13.91
N GLU A 138 -4.88 -4.03 -12.72
CA GLU A 138 -4.63 -3.01 -11.71
C GLU A 138 -3.19 -3.01 -11.17
N PHE A 139 -2.41 -4.08 -11.37
CA PHE A 139 -0.98 -4.07 -11.03
C PHE A 139 -0.18 -3.08 -11.88
N ALA A 140 -0.57 -2.84 -13.14
CA ALA A 140 0.01 -1.77 -13.95
C ALA A 140 -0.37 -0.38 -13.40
N GLY A 141 -1.63 -0.19 -13.03
CA GLY A 141 -2.10 1.05 -12.37
C GLY A 141 -1.39 1.30 -11.03
N MET A 142 -1.25 0.25 -10.20
CA MET A 142 -0.56 0.38 -8.93
C MET A 142 0.94 0.68 -9.12
N LEU A 143 1.57 0.13 -10.15
CA LEU A 143 2.95 0.49 -10.50
C LEU A 143 3.06 1.98 -10.84
N ALA A 144 2.11 2.56 -11.57
CA ALA A 144 2.10 4.00 -11.86
C ALA A 144 2.01 4.83 -10.56
N VAL A 145 1.14 4.45 -9.62
CA VAL A 145 1.03 5.08 -8.31
C VAL A 145 2.31 4.91 -7.49
N ASP A 146 2.91 3.71 -7.46
CA ASP A 146 4.17 3.46 -6.75
C ASP A 146 5.34 4.30 -7.28
N LYS A 147 5.41 4.48 -8.60
CA LYS A 147 6.41 5.35 -9.24
C LYS A 147 6.15 6.81 -8.90
N TRP A 148 4.90 7.24 -8.93
CA TRP A 148 4.53 8.60 -8.55
C TRP A 148 4.82 8.90 -7.08
N THR A 149 4.38 8.02 -6.17
CA THR A 149 4.58 8.19 -4.71
C THR A 149 6.00 7.85 -4.25
N GLY A 150 6.89 7.37 -5.13
CA GLY A 150 8.25 7.00 -4.76
C GLY A 150 8.30 5.92 -3.67
N ASN A 151 7.45 4.90 -3.78
CA ASN A 151 7.46 3.77 -2.85
C ASN A 151 8.83 3.09 -2.85
N CYS A 152 9.49 3.02 -1.70
CA CYS A 152 10.83 2.46 -1.59
C CYS A 152 10.87 0.99 -1.14
N ASN A 153 9.70 0.38 -0.89
CA ASN A 153 9.56 -1.04 -0.56
C ASN A 153 8.94 -1.83 -1.72
N GLY A 154 8.98 -3.15 -1.65
CA GLY A 154 8.23 -4.01 -2.57
C GLY A 154 6.72 -3.84 -2.38
N ARG A 155 5.99 -3.75 -3.49
CA ARG A 155 4.52 -3.67 -3.45
C ARG A 155 3.92 -4.93 -2.84
N GLN A 156 3.00 -4.76 -1.90
CA GLN A 156 2.26 -5.84 -1.26
C GLN A 156 0.78 -5.83 -1.71
N ALA A 157 0.23 -7.02 -1.83
CA ALA A 157 -1.20 -7.23 -2.09
C ALA A 157 -1.66 -8.49 -1.35
N VAL A 158 -2.92 -8.48 -0.94
CA VAL A 158 -3.64 -9.68 -0.53
C VAL A 158 -4.66 -10.04 -1.61
N PHE A 159 -4.99 -11.31 -1.71
CA PHE A 159 -5.93 -11.82 -2.70
C PHE A 159 -7.17 -12.33 -1.99
N GLU A 160 -8.29 -11.62 -2.18
CA GLU A 160 -9.58 -11.98 -1.60
C GLU A 160 -10.45 -12.73 -2.62
N ARG A 161 -11.22 -13.70 -2.13
CA ARG A 161 -12.25 -14.41 -2.89
C ARG A 161 -13.49 -14.57 -2.02
N LYS A 162 -14.55 -13.86 -2.36
CA LYS A 162 -15.81 -13.97 -1.62
C LYS A 162 -16.44 -15.35 -1.78
N PRO A 163 -17.29 -15.78 -0.82
CA PRO A 163 -18.06 -17.00 -0.98
C PRO A 163 -18.79 -17.01 -2.33
N ARG A 164 -18.72 -18.15 -3.07
CA ARG A 164 -19.28 -18.35 -4.40
C ARG A 164 -18.56 -17.65 -5.57
N GLU A 165 -17.54 -16.83 -5.33
CA GLU A 165 -16.67 -16.31 -6.39
C GLU A 165 -15.62 -17.36 -6.77
N ARG A 166 -15.34 -17.47 -8.08
CA ARG A 166 -14.30 -18.40 -8.59
C ARG A 166 -12.94 -17.73 -8.65
N LYS A 167 -12.90 -16.43 -8.91
CA LYS A 167 -11.67 -15.65 -9.13
C LYS A 167 -11.32 -14.84 -7.91
N TYR A 168 -10.03 -14.71 -7.66
CA TYR A 168 -9.52 -13.79 -6.66
C TYR A 168 -9.57 -12.34 -7.15
N ARG A 169 -9.62 -11.40 -6.20
CA ARG A 169 -9.38 -9.98 -6.40
C ARG A 169 -8.13 -9.59 -5.62
N ALA A 170 -7.17 -8.95 -6.27
CA ALA A 170 -6.05 -8.32 -5.58
C ALA A 170 -6.53 -7.06 -4.87
N VAL A 171 -6.09 -6.87 -3.62
CA VAL A 171 -6.28 -5.65 -2.84
C VAL A 171 -4.90 -5.19 -2.38
N PHE A 172 -4.50 -3.98 -2.78
CA PHE A 172 -3.17 -3.45 -2.50
C PHE A 172 -3.11 -2.87 -1.09
N ILE A 173 -2.11 -3.28 -0.31
CA ILE A 173 -1.94 -2.91 1.09
C ILE A 173 -0.52 -2.40 1.33
N ASP A 174 -0.28 -1.84 2.51
CA ASP A 174 1.04 -1.43 3.02
C ASP A 174 1.69 -0.30 2.19
N GLN A 175 1.19 0.91 2.38
CA GLN A 175 1.65 2.13 1.71
C GLN A 175 2.70 2.90 2.55
N GLY A 176 3.07 2.40 3.72
CA GLY A 176 3.89 3.13 4.70
C GLY A 176 5.27 3.54 4.20
N TYR A 177 5.78 2.89 3.17
CA TYR A 177 7.08 3.18 2.56
C TYR A 177 7.02 4.06 1.30
N CYS A 178 5.85 4.61 0.98
CA CYS A 178 5.74 5.68 -0.02
C CYS A 178 6.53 6.92 0.42
N PHE A 179 6.84 7.79 -0.52
CA PHE A 179 7.62 9.03 -0.31
C PHE A 179 9.02 8.79 0.28
N ASN A 180 9.64 7.65 -0.07
CA ASN A 180 10.92 7.20 0.48
C ASN A 180 10.89 7.06 2.02
N ALA A 181 9.87 6.38 2.53
CA ALA A 181 9.65 6.16 3.97
C ALA A 181 9.53 7.48 4.77
N GLY A 182 10.35 7.65 5.81
CA GLY A 182 10.33 8.85 6.66
C GLY A 182 11.02 10.09 6.07
N GLU A 183 11.71 9.98 4.93
CA GLU A 183 12.56 11.03 4.39
C GLU A 183 11.78 12.09 3.60
N TRP A 184 10.70 11.70 2.95
CA TRP A 184 9.94 12.54 2.02
C TRP A 184 10.80 13.15 0.93
N THR A 185 11.61 12.29 0.31
CA THR A 185 12.47 12.56 -0.84
C THR A 185 12.17 11.55 -1.95
N PHE A 186 12.71 11.76 -3.14
CA PHE A 186 12.39 10.93 -4.28
C PHE A 186 13.62 10.45 -5.04
N PRO A 187 14.44 9.57 -4.45
CA PRO A 187 15.39 8.79 -5.22
C PRO A 187 14.62 7.78 -6.08
N ASP A 188 15.00 7.68 -7.37
CA ASP A 188 14.23 6.96 -8.38
C ASP A 188 14.95 5.70 -8.95
N PRO A 189 15.48 4.77 -8.13
CA PRO A 189 15.99 3.51 -8.66
C PRO A 189 14.88 2.72 -9.35
N PRO A 190 15.16 2.12 -10.53
CA PRO A 190 14.12 1.48 -11.34
C PRO A 190 13.35 0.37 -10.64
N LEU A 191 13.97 -0.34 -9.68
CA LEU A 191 13.37 -1.51 -9.03
C LEU A 191 12.61 -1.20 -7.73
N ARG A 192 12.48 0.07 -7.33
CA ARG A 192 11.67 0.46 -6.17
C ARG A 192 10.17 0.47 -6.49
N GLY A 193 9.35 0.12 -5.51
CA GLY A 193 7.89 0.16 -5.60
C GLY A 193 7.31 -0.87 -6.57
N VAL A 194 7.99 -1.99 -6.82
CA VAL A 194 7.53 -2.99 -7.77
C VAL A 194 7.01 -4.24 -7.06
N PHE A 195 6.06 -4.92 -7.65
CA PHE A 195 5.63 -6.22 -7.15
C PHE A 195 6.73 -7.26 -7.40
N ALA A 196 6.92 -8.17 -6.44
CA ALA A 196 8.05 -9.08 -6.45
C ALA A 196 8.10 -10.01 -7.67
N ARG A 197 6.96 -10.33 -8.27
CA ARG A 197 6.84 -11.30 -9.37
C ARG A 197 6.33 -10.63 -10.65
N ASN A 198 7.08 -10.77 -11.76
CA ASN A 198 6.73 -10.17 -13.04
C ASN A 198 5.46 -10.76 -13.67
N HIS A 199 4.99 -11.94 -13.24
CA HIS A 199 3.76 -12.55 -13.74
C HIS A 199 2.54 -11.63 -13.71
N VAL A 200 2.48 -10.68 -12.77
CA VAL A 200 1.39 -9.70 -12.72
C VAL A 200 1.40 -8.72 -13.89
N TYR A 201 2.51 -8.62 -14.61
CA TYR A 201 2.69 -7.69 -15.73
C TYR A 201 2.66 -8.39 -17.11
N THR A 202 2.33 -9.68 -17.18
CA THR A 202 2.31 -10.43 -18.46
C THR A 202 1.33 -9.86 -19.49
N ARG A 203 0.29 -9.16 -19.02
CA ARG A 203 -0.71 -8.53 -19.89
C ARG A 203 -0.35 -7.11 -20.33
N VAL A 204 0.80 -6.60 -19.89
CA VAL A 204 1.27 -5.26 -20.29
C VAL A 204 1.90 -5.37 -21.67
N THR A 205 1.23 -4.75 -22.67
CA THR A 205 1.64 -4.74 -24.09
C THR A 205 2.12 -3.39 -24.57
N GLY A 206 1.83 -2.31 -23.81
CA GLY A 206 2.21 -0.94 -24.12
C GLY A 206 1.63 0.03 -23.11
N TRP A 207 1.67 1.31 -23.42
CA TRP A 207 1.17 2.37 -22.54
C TRP A 207 -0.34 2.27 -22.28
N GLU A 208 -1.09 1.76 -23.25
CA GLU A 208 -2.53 1.52 -23.14
C GLU A 208 -2.90 0.56 -22.00
N SER A 209 -1.97 -0.32 -21.63
CA SER A 209 -2.17 -1.25 -20.51
C SER A 209 -2.14 -0.59 -19.14
N PHE A 210 -1.69 0.66 -19.06
CA PHE A 210 -1.69 1.46 -17.83
C PHE A 210 -2.94 2.33 -17.68
N GLU A 211 -3.79 2.37 -18.72
CA GLU A 211 -5.00 3.17 -18.67
C GLU A 211 -6.15 2.44 -17.93
N PRO A 212 -7.01 3.17 -17.23
CA PRO A 212 -7.09 4.64 -17.13
C PRO A 212 -6.21 5.25 -16.00
N TRP A 213 -5.44 4.44 -15.28
CA TRP A 213 -4.73 4.88 -14.06
C TRP A 213 -3.62 5.88 -14.36
N LEU A 214 -2.89 5.70 -15.46
CA LEU A 214 -1.79 6.57 -15.82
C LEU A 214 -2.30 7.99 -16.13
N THR A 215 -3.34 8.13 -16.93
CA THR A 215 -4.00 9.42 -17.18
C THR A 215 -4.51 10.05 -15.88
N ARG A 216 -5.13 9.26 -14.98
CA ARG A 216 -5.61 9.77 -13.69
C ARG A 216 -4.49 10.24 -12.77
N VAL A 217 -3.30 9.66 -12.86
CA VAL A 217 -2.11 10.11 -12.12
C VAL A 217 -1.57 11.39 -12.73
N GLU A 218 -1.40 11.44 -14.06
CA GLU A 218 -0.87 12.60 -14.78
C GLU A 218 -1.77 13.84 -14.62
N GLU A 219 -3.08 13.64 -14.59
CA GLU A 219 -4.10 14.69 -14.45
C GLU A 219 -4.63 14.81 -13.01
N PHE A 220 -3.98 14.22 -12.02
CA PHE A 220 -4.49 14.22 -10.65
C PHE A 220 -4.72 15.66 -10.15
N PRO A 221 -5.95 16.04 -9.75
CA PRO A 221 -6.26 17.41 -9.38
C PRO A 221 -5.47 17.90 -8.18
N ALA A 222 -4.86 19.08 -8.28
CA ALA A 222 -4.10 19.67 -7.17
C ALA A 222 -4.96 19.82 -5.91
N GLU A 223 -6.20 20.26 -6.05
CA GLU A 223 -7.14 20.45 -4.95
C GLU A 223 -7.49 19.13 -4.25
N ALA A 224 -7.55 18.01 -5.00
CA ALA A 224 -7.78 16.70 -4.42
C ALA A 224 -6.58 16.25 -3.59
N LEU A 225 -5.35 16.51 -4.08
CA LEU A 225 -4.13 16.19 -3.35
C LEU A 225 -4.03 17.00 -2.04
N TRP A 226 -4.34 18.29 -2.09
CA TRP A 226 -4.38 19.15 -0.89
C TRP A 226 -5.43 18.70 0.11
N ARG A 227 -6.64 18.32 -0.33
CA ARG A 227 -7.68 17.76 0.55
C ARG A 227 -7.26 16.46 1.22
N ILE A 228 -6.46 15.63 0.55
CA ILE A 228 -5.88 14.43 1.17
C ILE A 228 -4.87 14.82 2.27
N ALA A 229 -3.97 15.77 2.00
CA ALA A 229 -3.02 16.26 2.98
C ALA A 229 -3.69 16.84 4.22
N GLU A 230 -4.83 17.50 4.06
CA GLU A 230 -5.64 18.06 5.15
C GLU A 230 -6.20 17.02 6.11
N GLN A 231 -6.35 15.78 5.68
CA GLN A 231 -6.83 14.68 6.53
C GLN A 231 -5.72 14.09 7.42
N VAL A 232 -4.46 14.47 7.22
CA VAL A 232 -3.33 13.90 7.96
C VAL A 232 -3.18 14.62 9.31
N PRO A 233 -3.29 13.93 10.45
CA PRO A 233 -2.99 14.51 11.75
C PRO A 233 -1.57 15.08 11.81
N PRO A 234 -1.38 16.33 12.27
CA PRO A 234 -0.07 16.97 12.32
C PRO A 234 0.97 16.19 13.12
N GLU A 235 0.54 15.50 14.16
CA GLU A 235 1.39 14.67 15.01
C GLU A 235 2.05 13.49 14.27
N TRP A 236 1.55 13.09 13.10
CA TRP A 236 2.12 12.00 12.31
C TRP A 236 3.33 12.42 11.46
N TYR A 237 3.58 13.72 11.35
CA TYR A 237 4.73 14.26 10.61
C TYR A 237 5.52 15.32 11.37
N GLY A 238 5.34 15.39 12.69
CA GLY A 238 6.09 16.30 13.58
C GLY A 238 5.50 17.72 13.69
N GLY A 239 4.29 17.95 13.18
CA GLY A 239 3.55 19.20 13.34
C GLY A 239 4.00 20.35 12.43
N ASP A 240 5.05 20.18 11.64
CA ASP A 240 5.52 21.19 10.70
C ASP A 240 4.73 21.16 9.38
N VAL A 241 3.80 22.10 9.24
CA VAL A 241 2.94 22.21 8.04
C VAL A 241 3.75 22.43 6.76
N GLY A 242 4.87 23.15 6.82
CA GLY A 242 5.73 23.39 5.65
C GLY A 242 6.32 22.10 5.07
N VAL A 243 6.49 21.07 5.88
CA VAL A 243 7.03 19.78 5.43
C VAL A 243 5.99 19.00 4.57
N ILE A 244 4.72 19.00 4.98
CA ILE A 244 3.66 18.33 4.18
C ILE A 244 3.32 19.16 2.94
N GLU A 245 3.34 20.50 3.02
CA GLU A 245 3.17 21.38 1.86
C GLU A 245 4.23 21.10 0.79
N LYS A 246 5.49 21.03 1.19
CA LYS A 246 6.60 20.68 0.30
C LYS A 246 6.43 19.30 -0.34
N LEU A 247 5.94 18.31 0.43
CA LEU A 247 5.63 16.98 -0.14
C LEU A 247 4.57 17.10 -1.24
N MET A 248 3.48 17.82 -1.00
CA MET A 248 2.40 17.98 -2.00
C MET A 248 2.90 18.70 -3.27
N GLU A 249 3.70 19.75 -3.13
CA GLU A 249 4.33 20.43 -4.26
C GLU A 249 5.22 19.49 -5.09
N MET A 250 6.06 18.71 -4.42
CA MET A 250 6.88 17.71 -5.09
C MET A 250 6.04 16.65 -5.80
N MET A 251 4.94 16.20 -5.20
CA MET A 251 4.02 15.25 -5.81
C MET A 251 3.37 15.80 -7.08
N LEU A 252 2.96 17.09 -7.08
CA LEU A 252 2.40 17.73 -8.27
C LEU A 252 3.40 17.81 -9.43
N LEU A 253 4.67 18.07 -9.15
CA LEU A 253 5.72 18.04 -10.16
C LEU A 253 6.03 16.62 -10.66
N ARG A 254 6.02 15.65 -9.77
CA ARG A 254 6.36 14.26 -10.11
C ARG A 254 5.37 13.56 -11.02
N ARG A 255 4.08 13.94 -11.00
CA ARG A 255 3.08 13.28 -11.86
C ARG A 255 3.46 13.34 -13.36
N GLU A 256 4.17 14.37 -13.80
CA GLU A 256 4.65 14.51 -15.17
C GLU A 256 5.78 13.54 -15.54
N ARG A 257 6.45 12.95 -14.54
CA ARG A 257 7.58 12.05 -14.74
C ARG A 257 7.22 10.56 -14.69
N VAL A 258 5.97 10.22 -14.44
CA VAL A 258 5.57 8.82 -14.18
C VAL A 258 5.89 7.91 -15.36
N ARG A 259 5.68 8.38 -16.61
CA ARG A 259 6.06 7.61 -17.81
C ARG A 259 7.57 7.36 -17.89
N GLU A 260 8.40 8.33 -17.59
CA GLU A 260 9.85 8.20 -17.52
C GLU A 260 10.24 7.12 -16.49
N LEU A 261 9.64 7.15 -15.30
CA LEU A 261 9.93 6.22 -14.22
C LEU A 261 9.47 4.78 -14.53
N ILE A 262 8.32 4.60 -15.18
CA ILE A 262 7.87 3.31 -15.70
C ILE A 262 8.81 2.83 -16.81
N GLY A 263 9.23 3.71 -17.72
CA GLY A 263 10.20 3.39 -18.77
C GLY A 263 11.52 2.89 -18.21
N SER A 264 12.05 3.54 -17.18
CA SER A 264 13.25 3.10 -16.47
C SER A 264 13.11 1.70 -15.86
N PHE A 265 11.93 1.35 -15.35
CA PHE A 265 11.67 -0.01 -14.88
C PHE A 265 11.54 -1.01 -16.04
N ARG A 266 10.86 -0.64 -17.12
CA ARG A 266 10.76 -1.45 -18.34
C ARG A 266 12.13 -1.84 -18.87
N ASP A 267 13.03 -0.86 -18.95
CA ASP A 267 14.34 -0.99 -19.55
C ASP A 267 15.40 -1.56 -18.57
N SER A 268 14.98 -1.92 -17.34
CA SER A 268 15.85 -2.55 -16.36
C SER A 268 16.18 -4.01 -16.74
N ASN A 269 17.24 -4.55 -16.13
CA ASN A 269 17.64 -5.95 -16.28
C ASN A 269 16.59 -6.98 -15.80
N ARG A 270 15.49 -6.52 -15.21
CA ARG A 270 14.39 -7.37 -14.74
C ARG A 270 13.43 -7.77 -15.86
N GLU A 271 13.43 -7.03 -17.00
CA GLU A 271 12.54 -7.29 -18.16
C GLU A 271 11.07 -7.53 -17.75
N PRO A 272 10.44 -6.57 -17.02
CA PRO A 272 9.15 -6.82 -16.35
C PRO A 272 7.99 -7.03 -17.33
N PHE A 273 8.09 -6.52 -18.56
CA PHE A 273 7.01 -6.50 -19.55
C PHE A 273 7.35 -7.35 -20.77
N PRO A 274 7.26 -8.69 -20.69
CA PRO A 274 7.73 -9.59 -21.75
C PRO A 274 6.93 -9.44 -23.06
N ASN A 275 5.75 -8.82 -23.01
CA ASN A 275 4.86 -8.62 -24.15
C ASN A 275 4.81 -7.17 -24.66
N TRP A 276 5.67 -6.30 -24.16
CA TRP A 276 5.74 -4.89 -24.60
C TRP A 276 5.98 -4.78 -26.12
N GLY A 277 5.13 -4.03 -26.81
CA GLY A 277 5.17 -3.86 -28.27
C GLY A 277 4.68 -5.06 -29.08
N ARG A 278 4.18 -6.12 -28.43
CA ARG A 278 3.62 -7.30 -29.10
C ARG A 278 2.10 -7.21 -29.13
N VAL A 279 1.55 -6.82 -30.24
CA VAL A 279 0.10 -6.84 -30.47
C VAL A 279 -0.30 -8.27 -30.86
N GLY A 280 -1.08 -8.96 -30.01
CA GLY A 280 -1.81 -10.18 -30.40
C GLY A 280 -1.24 -11.53 -29.97
N ARG A 281 -0.10 -11.62 -29.27
CA ARG A 281 0.33 -12.87 -28.63
C ARG A 281 0.85 -12.65 -27.22
N VAL A 282 0.08 -13.07 -26.23
CA VAL A 282 0.57 -13.16 -24.84
C VAL A 282 1.60 -14.29 -24.78
N VAL A 283 2.86 -13.95 -24.60
CA VAL A 283 3.91 -14.94 -24.32
C VAL A 283 3.96 -15.15 -22.82
N MET A 284 3.63 -16.37 -22.38
CA MET A 284 3.83 -16.74 -20.97
C MET A 284 5.34 -16.73 -20.67
N PRO A 285 5.78 -16.17 -19.52
CA PRO A 285 7.16 -16.30 -19.11
C PRO A 285 7.53 -17.80 -19.07
N ARG A 286 8.71 -18.13 -19.56
CA ARG A 286 9.21 -19.51 -19.43
C ARG A 286 9.23 -19.83 -17.93
N SER A 287 8.51 -20.89 -17.52
CA SER A 287 8.76 -21.52 -16.24
C SER A 287 10.24 -21.87 -16.19
N PHE A 288 10.93 -21.49 -15.13
CA PHE A 288 12.23 -22.09 -14.85
C PHE A 288 11.94 -23.58 -14.63
N ASP A 289 12.25 -24.38 -15.64
CA ASP A 289 12.37 -25.82 -15.46
C ASP A 289 13.45 -26.05 -14.40
N VAL A 290 13.02 -26.35 -13.21
CA VAL A 290 13.91 -26.96 -12.22
C VAL A 290 14.17 -28.34 -12.78
N GLY A 291 15.31 -28.47 -13.46
CA GLY A 291 15.75 -29.76 -14.01
C GLY A 291 15.78 -30.77 -12.86
N VAL A 292 14.85 -31.69 -12.91
CA VAL A 292 14.92 -32.92 -12.12
C VAL A 292 15.84 -33.84 -12.92
N ASP A 293 16.99 -34.20 -12.36
CA ASP A 293 17.84 -35.19 -13.00
C ASP A 293 17.12 -36.56 -13.07
N ALA A 294 17.59 -37.44 -13.93
CA ALA A 294 17.02 -38.75 -14.14
C ALA A 294 17.02 -39.67 -12.87
N ALA A 295 17.42 -39.14 -11.70
CA ALA A 295 17.48 -39.82 -10.42
C ALA A 295 16.57 -39.18 -9.34
N GLY A 296 15.76 -38.15 -9.69
CA GLY A 296 14.75 -37.59 -8.77
C GLY A 296 15.29 -36.80 -7.57
N LYS A 297 16.54 -36.27 -7.63
CA LYS A 297 17.11 -35.43 -6.58
C LYS A 297 17.12 -33.95 -6.95
N HIS A 298 16.58 -33.12 -6.05
CA HIS A 298 16.70 -31.67 -6.13
C HIS A 298 18.18 -31.25 -6.06
N VAL A 299 18.66 -30.58 -7.09
CA VAL A 299 19.95 -29.87 -7.06
C VAL A 299 19.64 -28.42 -6.73
N MET A 300 20.30 -27.92 -5.64
CA MET A 300 20.23 -26.51 -5.21
C MET A 300 20.87 -25.60 -6.26
#